data_f590c7fc9aadc198cc5f8ddca29e8522
#
_entry.id   f590c7fc9aadc198cc5f8ddca29e8522
#
_cell.length_a   1.000
_cell.length_b   1.000
_cell.length_c   1.000
_cell.angle_alpha   90.00
_cell.angle_beta   90.00
_cell.angle_gamma   90.00
#
_symmetry.space_group_name_H-M   'P 1'
#
loop_
_entity.id
_entity.type
_entity.pdbx_description
1 polymer ?
#
loop_
_entity_poly.entity_id
_entity_poly.type
_entity_poly.pdbx_seq_one_letter_code
_entity_poly.pdbx_strand_id
1 'polypeptide(L)'
;MFTRIALVLVTLLLTTATPTHAGPITRIEQLAWLDGCWQLDGQPAGAGEQWSSLAGGTLFGTSRSLRDGRTAGFEFMSLRQHDDGRLVFTALPQGRDATDFTASRVDADEAVFENAANDFPQRIRYRRVDGQRLHARIEIARDNPRQAMDFPMHRVACTAPENRA
;
A
#
# COMPACT_ATOMS: atom_id res chain seq x y z
N MET A 1 -73.17 -18.63 -36.15
CA MET A 1 -71.75 -18.98 -36.42
C MET A 1 -70.95 -17.84 -35.79
N PHE A 2 -70.52 -18.03 -34.53
CA PHE A 2 -69.85 -16.96 -33.77
C PHE A 2 -68.36 -17.28 -33.65
N THR A 3 -67.55 -16.49 -34.35
CA THR A 3 -66.10 -16.62 -34.35
C THR A 3 -65.52 -15.94 -33.09
N ARG A 4 -64.92 -16.72 -32.18
CA ARG A 4 -64.22 -16.20 -31.00
C ARG A 4 -62.79 -15.80 -31.38
N ILE A 5 -62.47 -14.52 -31.28
CA ILE A 5 -61.13 -13.98 -31.42
C ILE A 5 -60.45 -14.10 -30.06
N ALA A 6 -59.40 -14.93 -29.98
CA ALA A 6 -58.54 -15.04 -28.81
C ALA A 6 -57.46 -13.95 -28.82
N LEU A 7 -57.49 -13.05 -27.86
CA LEU A 7 -56.48 -12.02 -27.66
C LEU A 7 -55.29 -12.62 -26.91
N VAL A 8 -54.14 -12.76 -27.56
CA VAL A 8 -52.90 -13.22 -26.91
C VAL A 8 -52.20 -11.99 -26.35
N LEU A 9 -52.16 -11.88 -25.03
CA LEU A 9 -51.38 -10.87 -24.31
C LEU A 9 -49.92 -11.31 -24.25
N VAL A 10 -49.02 -10.66 -25.00
CA VAL A 10 -47.57 -10.85 -24.88
C VAL A 10 -47.06 -9.91 -23.76
N THR A 11 -46.75 -10.47 -22.61
CA THR A 11 -46.11 -9.77 -21.53
C THR A 11 -44.60 -9.63 -21.78
N LEU A 12 -44.14 -8.42 -22.10
CA LEU A 12 -42.73 -8.09 -22.26
C LEU A 12 -42.08 -7.93 -20.88
N LEU A 13 -41.28 -8.92 -20.46
CA LEU A 13 -40.46 -8.84 -19.23
C LEU A 13 -39.26 -7.92 -19.52
N LEU A 14 -39.30 -6.68 -19.03
CA LEU A 14 -38.11 -5.81 -18.97
C LEU A 14 -37.20 -6.30 -17.86
N THR A 15 -36.10 -6.96 -18.23
CA THR A 15 -35.00 -7.24 -17.30
C THR A 15 -34.20 -5.94 -17.08
N THR A 16 -34.37 -5.30 -15.92
CA THR A 16 -33.51 -4.18 -15.49
C THR A 16 -32.14 -4.71 -15.07
N ALA A 17 -31.13 -4.55 -15.90
CA ALA A 17 -29.75 -4.79 -15.53
C ALA A 17 -29.36 -3.72 -14.49
N THR A 18 -29.10 -4.13 -13.25
CA THR A 18 -28.51 -3.28 -12.21
C THR A 18 -27.07 -2.95 -12.62
N PRO A 19 -26.66 -1.67 -12.67
CA PRO A 19 -25.26 -1.34 -12.91
C PRO A 19 -24.42 -1.89 -11.75
N THR A 20 -23.53 -2.82 -12.05
CA THR A 20 -22.48 -3.24 -11.11
C THR A 20 -21.56 -2.04 -10.92
N HIS A 21 -21.62 -1.40 -9.75
CA HIS A 21 -20.62 -0.41 -9.35
C HIS A 21 -19.30 -1.16 -9.18
N ALA A 22 -18.43 -1.12 -10.19
CA ALA A 22 -17.03 -1.44 -10.00
C ALA A 22 -16.47 -0.37 -9.05
N GLY A 23 -16.00 -0.79 -7.88
CA GLY A 23 -15.28 0.08 -6.96
C GLY A 23 -14.09 0.75 -7.65
N PRO A 24 -13.51 1.81 -7.09
CA PRO A 24 -12.37 2.49 -7.70
C PRO A 24 -11.25 1.47 -7.96
N ILE A 25 -10.78 1.41 -9.21
CA ILE A 25 -9.70 0.52 -9.61
C ILE A 25 -8.44 1.01 -8.93
N THR A 26 -7.95 0.26 -7.95
CA THR A 26 -6.68 0.52 -7.28
C THR A 26 -5.54 0.19 -8.25
N ARG A 27 -4.66 1.16 -8.52
CA ARG A 27 -3.54 1.01 -9.44
C ARG A 27 -2.23 1.33 -8.75
N ILE A 28 -1.19 0.53 -9.02
CA ILE A 28 0.13 0.72 -8.43
C ILE A 28 0.77 2.06 -8.83
N GLU A 29 0.41 2.62 -9.98
CA GLU A 29 0.87 3.94 -10.44
C GLU A 29 0.49 5.06 -9.46
N GLN A 30 -0.57 4.88 -8.69
CA GLN A 30 -0.98 5.82 -7.62
C GLN A 30 0.05 5.88 -6.48
N LEU A 31 0.95 4.91 -6.37
CA LEU A 31 2.00 4.81 -5.35
C LEU A 31 3.38 5.23 -5.85
N ALA A 32 3.52 5.69 -7.09
CA ALA A 32 4.79 6.15 -7.64
C ALA A 32 5.45 7.27 -6.82
N TRP A 33 4.71 7.96 -5.97
CA TRP A 33 5.22 8.99 -5.05
C TRP A 33 6.09 8.42 -3.92
N LEU A 34 6.06 7.10 -3.66
CA LEU A 34 6.97 6.44 -2.71
C LEU A 34 8.42 6.40 -3.21
N ASP A 35 8.64 6.41 -4.54
CA ASP A 35 9.97 6.37 -5.14
C ASP A 35 10.93 7.36 -4.46
N GLY A 36 12.14 6.92 -4.14
CA GLY A 36 13.22 7.71 -3.59
C GLY A 36 13.71 7.27 -2.22
N CYS A 37 14.47 8.15 -1.57
CA CYS A 37 15.06 7.89 -0.26
C CYS A 37 14.45 8.80 0.80
N TRP A 38 14.07 8.17 1.91
CA TRP A 38 13.32 8.75 3.00
C TRP A 38 14.08 8.54 4.31
N GLN A 39 14.59 9.64 4.87
CA GLN A 39 15.30 9.65 6.16
C GLN A 39 14.27 9.71 7.28
N LEU A 40 14.37 8.81 8.26
CA LEU A 40 13.50 8.82 9.45
C LEU A 40 13.84 10.02 10.34
N ASP A 41 12.82 10.81 10.71
CA ASP A 41 12.98 12.01 11.52
C ASP A 41 13.52 11.69 12.91
N GLY A 42 14.48 12.50 13.38
CA GLY A 42 15.09 12.32 14.69
C GLY A 42 16.00 11.10 14.81
N GLN A 43 16.29 10.40 13.73
CA GLN A 43 17.19 9.24 13.74
C GLN A 43 18.51 9.57 13.01
N PRO A 44 19.60 8.82 13.29
CA PRO A 44 20.87 9.00 12.60
C PRO A 44 20.74 8.88 11.08
N ALA A 45 21.58 9.64 10.35
CA ALA A 45 21.62 9.57 8.89
C ALA A 45 21.79 8.14 8.38
N GLY A 46 20.97 7.73 7.40
CA GLY A 46 20.92 6.37 6.87
C GLY A 46 19.90 5.45 7.56
N ALA A 47 19.19 5.92 8.59
CA ALA A 47 18.00 5.24 9.09
C ALA A 47 16.77 5.73 8.32
N GLY A 48 15.95 4.82 7.81
CA GLY A 48 14.76 5.16 7.02
C GLY A 48 14.48 4.16 5.93
N GLU A 49 13.87 4.61 4.83
CA GLU A 49 13.45 3.75 3.73
C GLU A 49 14.02 4.21 2.39
N GLN A 50 14.19 3.25 1.50
CA GLN A 50 14.50 3.51 0.10
C GLN A 50 13.57 2.69 -0.78
N TRP A 51 12.93 3.35 -1.74
CA TRP A 51 12.02 2.74 -2.69
C TRP A 51 12.53 2.92 -4.11
N SER A 52 12.47 1.85 -4.91
CA SER A 52 12.78 1.91 -6.34
C SER A 52 11.72 2.69 -7.10
N SER A 53 12.06 3.15 -8.30
CA SER A 53 11.05 3.60 -9.25
C SER A 53 10.14 2.45 -9.66
N LEU A 54 8.88 2.78 -9.99
CA LEU A 54 7.89 1.80 -10.47
C LEU A 54 8.34 1.24 -11.83
N ALA A 55 8.48 -0.08 -11.92
CA ALA A 55 8.73 -0.79 -13.16
C ALA A 55 8.07 -2.18 -13.10
N GLY A 56 7.53 -2.65 -14.22
CA GLY A 56 6.93 -3.99 -14.31
C GLY A 56 5.82 -4.26 -13.30
N GLY A 57 5.02 -3.23 -12.92
CA GLY A 57 3.97 -3.35 -11.92
C GLY A 57 4.47 -3.59 -10.50
N THR A 58 5.72 -3.18 -10.18
CA THR A 58 6.35 -3.42 -8.88
C THR A 58 7.19 -2.23 -8.44
N LEU A 59 7.13 -1.90 -7.13
CA LEU A 59 8.14 -1.12 -6.42
C LEU A 59 8.84 -2.03 -5.40
N PHE A 60 10.16 -1.94 -5.31
CA PHE A 60 10.95 -2.60 -4.27
C PHE A 60 11.35 -1.60 -3.22
N GLY A 61 11.25 -1.98 -1.95
CA GLY A 61 11.61 -1.18 -0.82
C GLY A 61 12.63 -1.86 0.10
N THR A 62 13.40 -1.04 0.79
CA THR A 62 14.21 -1.47 1.93
C THR A 62 14.03 -0.48 3.07
N SER A 63 13.97 -0.98 4.30
CA SER A 63 14.07 -0.15 5.49
C SER A 63 15.30 -0.51 6.32
N ARG A 64 15.78 0.45 7.11
CA ARG A 64 16.90 0.24 8.03
C ARG A 64 16.76 1.13 9.26
N SER A 65 17.00 0.53 10.43
CA SER A 65 17.23 1.25 11.69
C SER A 65 18.69 1.15 12.12
N LEU A 66 19.18 2.19 12.79
CA LEU A 66 20.55 2.26 13.28
C LEU A 66 20.58 2.36 14.81
N ARG A 67 21.59 1.73 15.42
CA ARG A 67 21.96 1.90 16.83
C ARG A 67 23.48 1.88 16.91
N ASP A 68 24.06 2.88 17.58
CA ASP A 68 25.51 3.02 17.76
C ASP A 68 26.31 2.94 16.45
N GLY A 69 25.77 3.59 15.38
CA GLY A 69 26.36 3.62 14.04
C GLY A 69 26.27 2.30 13.26
N ARG A 70 25.55 1.29 13.77
CA ARG A 70 25.41 -0.03 13.14
C ARG A 70 23.94 -0.31 12.82
N THR A 71 23.71 -1.11 11.78
CA THR A 71 22.35 -1.61 11.47
C THR A 71 21.84 -2.46 12.63
N ALA A 72 20.77 -2.00 13.27
CA ALA A 72 20.07 -2.69 14.33
C ALA A 72 18.90 -3.52 13.83
N GLY A 73 18.29 -3.10 12.72
CA GLY A 73 17.22 -3.80 12.06
C GLY A 73 17.11 -3.37 10.60
N PHE A 74 16.58 -4.24 9.77
CA PHE A 74 16.30 -3.96 8.37
C PHE A 74 15.10 -4.78 7.88
N GLU A 75 14.52 -4.37 6.78
CA GLU A 75 13.42 -5.08 6.13
C GLU A 75 13.55 -4.93 4.61
N PHE A 76 13.24 -6.01 3.88
CA PHE A 76 12.96 -5.94 2.46
C PHE A 76 11.47 -5.86 2.24
N MET A 77 11.04 -5.06 1.26
CA MET A 77 9.64 -4.81 0.98
C MET A 77 9.38 -4.85 -0.52
N SER A 78 8.17 -5.21 -0.91
CA SER A 78 7.70 -5.00 -2.26
C SER A 78 6.23 -4.56 -2.27
N LEU A 79 5.89 -3.71 -3.23
CA LEU A 79 4.53 -3.37 -3.61
C LEU A 79 4.31 -3.91 -5.01
N ARG A 80 3.31 -4.78 -5.19
CA ARG A 80 3.07 -5.43 -6.47
C ARG A 80 1.60 -5.44 -6.84
N GLN A 81 1.31 -5.07 -8.09
CA GLN A 81 0.01 -5.28 -8.70
C GLN A 81 -0.05 -6.71 -9.24
N HIS A 82 -1.00 -7.51 -8.76
CA HIS A 82 -1.26 -8.86 -9.24
C HIS A 82 -2.20 -8.86 -10.45
N ASP A 83 -2.18 -9.92 -11.24
CA ASP A 83 -3.02 -10.07 -12.44
C ASP A 83 -4.53 -10.05 -12.13
N ASP A 84 -4.91 -10.42 -10.91
CA ASP A 84 -6.29 -10.36 -10.41
C ASP A 84 -6.71 -8.94 -9.94
N GLY A 85 -5.83 -7.96 -10.11
CA GLY A 85 -6.05 -6.56 -9.75
C GLY A 85 -5.72 -6.21 -8.30
N ARG A 86 -5.41 -7.18 -7.44
CA ARG A 86 -5.00 -6.89 -6.05
C ARG A 86 -3.65 -6.20 -6.03
N LEU A 87 -3.52 -5.20 -5.18
CA LEU A 87 -2.25 -4.58 -4.84
C LEU A 87 -1.81 -5.11 -3.48
N VAL A 88 -0.62 -5.69 -3.42
CA VAL A 88 -0.08 -6.37 -2.24
C VAL A 88 1.23 -5.73 -1.81
N PHE A 89 1.33 -5.42 -0.52
CA PHE A 89 2.56 -5.09 0.17
C PHE A 89 3.10 -6.37 0.81
N THR A 90 4.30 -6.78 0.44
CA THR A 90 5.01 -7.90 1.05
C THR A 90 6.15 -7.39 1.92
N ALA A 91 6.16 -7.76 3.20
CA ALA A 91 7.18 -7.43 4.19
C ALA A 91 8.05 -8.65 4.49
N LEU A 92 9.39 -8.48 4.49
CA LEU A 92 10.37 -9.50 4.89
C LEU A 92 11.29 -8.94 6.00
N PRO A 93 10.83 -8.89 7.26
CA PRO A 93 11.62 -8.41 8.39
C PRO A 93 12.87 -9.25 8.59
N GLN A 94 14.05 -8.60 8.66
CA GLN A 94 15.34 -9.26 8.79
C GLN A 94 15.62 -10.29 7.66
N GLY A 95 14.96 -10.13 6.50
CA GLY A 95 15.08 -11.08 5.39
C GLY A 95 14.49 -12.47 5.66
N ARG A 96 13.59 -12.57 6.65
CA ARG A 96 12.93 -13.84 7.02
C ARG A 96 11.60 -14.02 6.28
N ASP A 97 10.68 -14.77 6.90
CA ASP A 97 9.39 -15.14 6.33
C ASP A 97 8.61 -13.94 5.83
N ALA A 98 8.14 -14.03 4.61
CA ALA A 98 7.34 -12.99 3.98
C ALA A 98 5.94 -12.93 4.60
N THR A 99 5.45 -11.71 4.82
CA THR A 99 4.08 -11.45 5.23
C THR A 99 3.42 -10.53 4.23
N ASP A 100 2.29 -10.95 3.67
CA ASP A 100 1.52 -10.18 2.70
C ASP A 100 0.40 -9.38 3.36
N PHE A 101 0.22 -8.15 2.90
CA PHE A 101 -0.85 -7.24 3.28
C PHE A 101 -1.55 -6.75 2.00
N THR A 102 -2.85 -6.96 1.90
CA THR A 102 -3.62 -6.52 0.72
C THR A 102 -4.08 -5.08 0.90
N ALA A 103 -4.00 -4.28 -0.17
CA ALA A 103 -4.50 -2.92 -0.12
C ALA A 103 -6.01 -2.90 0.15
N SER A 104 -6.40 -2.20 1.21
CA SER A 104 -7.80 -1.92 1.55
C SER A 104 -8.23 -0.52 1.09
N ARG A 105 -7.24 0.38 0.90
CA ARG A 105 -7.45 1.74 0.39
C ARG A 105 -6.21 2.24 -0.32
N VAL A 106 -6.40 2.87 -1.47
CA VAL A 106 -5.36 3.65 -2.16
C VAL A 106 -6.01 4.88 -2.77
N ASP A 107 -5.50 6.04 -2.45
CA ASP A 107 -5.88 7.31 -3.07
C ASP A 107 -4.63 8.14 -3.43
N ALA A 108 -4.82 9.43 -3.75
CA ALA A 108 -3.74 10.26 -4.25
C ALA A 108 -2.58 10.42 -3.25
N ASP A 109 -2.86 10.40 -1.95
CA ASP A 109 -1.90 10.73 -0.90
C ASP A 109 -1.78 9.66 0.19
N GLU A 110 -2.57 8.59 0.12
CA GLU A 110 -2.57 7.56 1.16
C GLU A 110 -2.74 6.17 0.57
N ALA A 111 -2.02 5.21 1.14
CA ALA A 111 -2.23 3.78 0.92
C ALA A 111 -2.35 3.06 2.26
N VAL A 112 -3.30 2.14 2.35
CA VAL A 112 -3.55 1.30 3.53
C VAL A 112 -3.55 -0.15 3.10
N PHE A 113 -2.74 -0.95 3.75
CA PHE A 113 -2.60 -2.40 3.51
C PHE A 113 -2.94 -3.15 4.79
N GLU A 114 -3.67 -4.26 4.68
CA GLU A 114 -4.18 -4.98 5.84
C GLU A 114 -3.95 -6.49 5.73
N ASN A 115 -3.64 -7.09 6.88
CA ASN A 115 -3.65 -8.53 7.12
C ASN A 115 -4.16 -8.79 8.55
N ALA A 116 -5.45 -9.06 8.69
CA ALA A 116 -6.08 -9.30 9.99
C ALA A 116 -5.62 -10.59 10.68
N ALA A 117 -4.99 -11.51 9.94
CA ALA A 117 -4.47 -12.78 10.48
C ALA A 117 -3.05 -12.64 11.05
N ASN A 118 -2.35 -11.53 10.76
CA ASN A 118 -1.03 -11.27 11.33
C ASN A 118 -1.14 -10.82 12.79
N ASP A 119 -0.15 -11.20 13.62
CA ASP A 119 -0.13 -10.78 15.03
C ASP A 119 0.06 -9.27 15.16
N PHE A 120 1.16 -8.75 14.62
CA PHE A 120 1.50 -7.33 14.56
C PHE A 120 2.57 -7.08 13.48
N PRO A 121 2.39 -6.03 12.66
CA PRO A 121 1.20 -5.22 12.52
C PRO A 121 0.07 -5.96 11.78
N GLN A 122 -1.17 -5.48 11.91
CA GLN A 122 -2.30 -5.90 11.08
C GLN A 122 -2.62 -4.90 9.98
N ARG A 123 -2.12 -3.66 10.13
CA ARG A 123 -2.30 -2.58 9.16
C ARG A 123 -0.99 -1.82 8.98
N ILE A 124 -0.66 -1.53 7.73
CA ILE A 124 0.44 -0.67 7.31
C ILE A 124 -0.18 0.47 6.53
N ARG A 125 0.19 1.70 6.87
CA ARG A 125 -0.31 2.91 6.21
C ARG A 125 0.88 3.76 5.77
N TYR A 126 0.86 4.20 4.53
CA TYR A 126 1.73 5.23 3.99
C TYR A 126 0.90 6.45 3.64
N ARG A 127 1.32 7.63 4.07
CA ARG A 127 0.70 8.89 3.73
C ARG A 127 1.74 9.90 3.25
N ARG A 128 1.57 10.38 2.03
CA ARG A 128 2.29 11.52 1.51
C ARG A 128 1.74 12.79 2.16
N VAL A 129 2.54 13.44 3.02
CA VAL A 129 2.16 14.70 3.68
C VAL A 129 2.31 15.86 2.70
N ASP A 130 3.41 15.84 1.95
CA ASP A 130 3.74 16.76 0.83
C ASP A 130 4.79 16.09 -0.07
N GLY A 131 5.37 16.85 -1.02
CA GLY A 131 6.41 16.33 -1.93
C GLY A 131 7.73 15.97 -1.24
N GLN A 132 7.95 16.39 0.00
CA GLN A 132 9.18 16.21 0.76
C GLN A 132 8.97 15.39 2.04
N ARG A 133 7.75 15.09 2.43
CA ARG A 133 7.44 14.40 3.68
C ARG A 133 6.51 13.22 3.48
N LEU A 134 6.92 12.11 4.07
CA LEU A 134 6.22 10.84 4.11
C LEU A 134 5.93 10.47 5.58
N HIS A 135 4.79 9.90 5.84
CA HIS A 135 4.45 9.34 7.13
C HIS A 135 4.03 7.88 6.96
N ALA A 136 4.85 6.95 7.43
CA ALA A 136 4.46 5.57 7.56
C ALA A 136 3.94 5.29 8.97
N ARG A 137 3.01 4.36 9.09
CA ARG A 137 2.44 3.91 10.35
C ARG A 137 2.12 2.44 10.28
N ILE A 138 2.47 1.71 11.32
CA ILE A 138 2.05 0.32 11.52
C ILE A 138 1.18 0.23 12.76
N GLU A 139 0.13 -0.58 12.72
CA GLU A 139 -0.83 -0.65 13.82
C GLU A 139 -1.63 -1.96 13.83
N ILE A 140 -2.32 -2.25 14.93
CA ILE A 140 -3.40 -3.24 14.96
C ILE A 140 -4.63 -2.64 14.24
N ALA A 141 -5.34 -3.45 13.46
CA ALA A 141 -6.48 -3.02 12.64
C ALA A 141 -7.69 -2.50 13.45
N ARG A 142 -7.75 -2.81 14.74
CA ARG A 142 -8.73 -2.25 15.66
C ARG A 142 -8.12 -1.01 16.28
N ASP A 143 -8.55 0.17 15.92
CA ASP A 143 -8.07 1.49 16.37
C ASP A 143 -7.62 1.54 17.85
N ASN A 144 -6.50 0.85 18.12
CA ASN A 144 -5.86 0.82 19.42
C ASN A 144 -4.56 1.64 19.36
N PRO A 145 -4.57 2.90 19.81
CA PRO A 145 -3.39 3.77 19.73
C PRO A 145 -2.19 3.27 20.53
N ARG A 146 -2.39 2.34 21.47
CA ARG A 146 -1.30 1.75 22.27
C ARG A 146 -0.51 0.68 21.53
N GLN A 147 -1.00 0.23 20.38
CA GLN A 147 -0.37 -0.78 19.52
C GLN A 147 -0.18 -0.19 18.12
N ALA A 148 0.46 0.95 18.06
CA ALA A 148 0.79 1.64 16.82
C ALA A 148 2.18 2.25 16.93
N MET A 149 2.89 2.32 15.79
CA MET A 149 4.19 2.98 15.67
C MET A 149 4.15 3.91 14.46
N ASP A 150 4.62 5.13 14.66
CA ASP A 150 4.68 6.17 13.63
C ASP A 150 6.12 6.38 13.16
N PHE A 151 6.29 6.57 11.86
CA PHE A 151 7.57 6.77 11.19
C PHE A 151 7.47 8.02 10.30
N PRO A 152 7.58 9.23 10.89
CA PRO A 152 7.68 10.44 10.11
C PRO A 152 9.04 10.50 9.40
N MET A 153 9.04 10.81 8.11
CA MET A 153 10.23 10.82 7.26
C MET A 153 10.24 12.04 6.34
N HIS A 154 11.44 12.45 5.98
CA HIS A 154 11.65 13.47 4.94
C HIS A 154 12.50 12.91 3.80
N ARG A 155 12.31 13.45 2.61
CA ARG A 155 13.04 13.06 1.40
C ARG A 155 14.49 13.49 1.48
N VAL A 156 15.38 12.61 1.08
CA VAL A 156 16.83 12.89 0.96
C VAL A 156 17.34 12.39 -0.39
N ALA A 157 18.55 12.80 -0.77
CA ALA A 157 19.22 12.25 -1.92
C ALA A 157 19.56 10.76 -1.67
N CYS A 158 19.36 9.91 -2.67
CA CYS A 158 19.67 8.47 -2.59
C CYS A 158 21.18 8.17 -2.69
N THR A 159 22.02 9.16 -2.86
CA THR A 159 23.46 9.02 -2.86
C THR A 159 23.99 8.89 -1.43
N ALA A 160 24.95 7.98 -1.22
CA ALA A 160 25.68 7.96 0.05
C ALA A 160 26.30 9.35 0.30
N PRO A 161 26.30 9.83 1.57
CA PRO A 161 27.09 11.03 1.88
C PRO A 161 28.52 10.77 1.45
N GLU A 162 29.11 11.69 0.65
CA GLU A 162 30.53 11.63 0.35
C GLU A 162 31.28 11.56 1.68
N ASN A 163 31.97 10.45 1.90
CA ASN A 163 32.93 10.36 2.99
C ASN A 163 34.03 11.40 2.67
N ARG A 164 33.92 12.59 3.24
CA ARG A 164 35.05 13.51 3.34
C ARG A 164 36.00 12.86 4.35
N ALA A 165 37.06 12.23 3.80
CA ALA A 165 38.21 11.79 4.55
C ALA A 165 38.95 12.98 5.19
#